data_45fb056655eaf7252d64ad44f56d6386
#
_entry.id   45fb056655eaf7252d64ad44f56d6386
#
_cell.length_a   1.000
_cell.length_b   1.000
_cell.length_c   1.000
_cell.angle_alpha   90.00
_cell.angle_beta   90.00
_cell.angle_gamma   90.00
#
_symmetry.space_group_name_H-M   'P 1'
#
loop_
_entity.id
_entity.type
_entity.pdbx_description
1 polymer ?
#
loop_
_entity_poly.entity_id
_entity_poly.type
_entity_poly.pdbx_seq_one_letter_code
_entity_poly.pdbx_strand_id
1 'polypeptide(L)'
;FKNVKNNMKIAQEEIFGPILTSLSFSSFEEAISMANDTEYGLAAGVWTKDINKAIKASREIRAGTVYINNYEEGVDSTIPLGGYKQSGVGRDNGYQALDNYLQTKSTWIKVS
;
A
#
# COMPACT_ATOMS: atom_id res chain seq x y z
N PHE A 1 10.55 -7.52 -17.82
CA PHE A 1 11.81 -8.17 -17.50
C PHE A 1 11.56 -9.42 -16.67
N LYS A 2 12.16 -10.56 -17.06
CA LYS A 2 12.07 -11.85 -16.37
C LYS A 2 13.39 -12.15 -15.65
N ASN A 3 13.35 -13.10 -14.70
CA ASN A 3 14.51 -13.51 -13.91
C ASN A 3 15.15 -12.36 -13.10
N VAL A 4 14.35 -11.39 -12.72
CA VAL A 4 14.76 -10.29 -11.86
C VAL A 4 14.89 -10.80 -10.43
N LYS A 5 15.93 -10.38 -9.73
CA LYS A 5 16.08 -10.59 -8.28
C LYS A 5 15.65 -9.32 -7.54
N ASN A 6 15.11 -9.47 -6.35
CA ASN A 6 14.55 -8.35 -5.61
C ASN A 6 15.57 -7.25 -5.28
N ASN A 7 16.85 -7.60 -5.13
CA ASN A 7 17.93 -6.65 -4.87
C ASN A 7 18.46 -5.91 -6.12
N MET A 8 17.90 -6.18 -7.28
CA MET A 8 18.30 -5.47 -8.50
C MET A 8 17.66 -4.08 -8.55
N LYS A 9 18.41 -3.10 -9.05
CA LYS A 9 17.94 -1.71 -9.21
C LYS A 9 16.57 -1.61 -9.91
N ILE A 10 16.37 -2.40 -10.97
CA ILE A 10 15.12 -2.44 -11.74
C ILE A 10 13.92 -2.95 -10.94
N ALA A 11 14.14 -3.67 -9.82
CA ALA A 11 13.09 -4.13 -8.92
C ALA A 11 12.82 -3.14 -7.78
N GLN A 12 13.79 -2.29 -7.45
CA GLN A 12 13.74 -1.40 -6.29
C GLN A 12 13.43 0.06 -6.64
N GLU A 13 13.77 0.51 -7.84
CA GLU A 13 13.52 1.87 -8.29
C GLU A 13 12.30 1.92 -9.21
N GLU A 14 11.48 2.94 -9.04
CA GLU A 14 10.37 3.22 -9.93
C GLU A 14 10.89 3.68 -11.30
N ILE A 15 10.54 2.93 -12.35
CA ILE A 15 10.77 3.34 -13.73
C ILE A 15 9.45 3.88 -14.27
N PHE A 16 9.35 5.18 -14.40
CA PHE A 16 8.13 5.84 -14.86
C PHE A 16 7.92 5.64 -16.35
N GLY A 17 7.48 4.41 -16.74
CA GLY A 17 7.32 4.00 -18.14
C GLY A 17 6.67 2.62 -18.26
N PRO A 18 6.48 2.09 -19.49
CA PRO A 18 5.79 0.82 -19.75
C PRO A 18 6.71 -0.37 -19.44
N ILE A 19 7.18 -0.47 -18.19
CA ILE A 19 8.12 -1.49 -17.74
C ILE A 19 7.49 -2.28 -16.60
N LEU A 20 7.53 -3.61 -16.75
CA LEU A 20 7.12 -4.57 -15.74
C LEU A 20 8.29 -5.51 -15.43
N THR A 21 8.58 -5.68 -14.15
CA THR A 21 9.51 -6.70 -13.65
C THR A 21 8.72 -7.87 -13.08
N SER A 22 9.16 -9.08 -13.38
CA SER A 22 8.53 -10.32 -12.90
C SER A 22 9.52 -11.12 -12.07
N LEU A 23 9.11 -11.42 -10.84
CA LEU A 23 9.85 -12.25 -9.90
C LEU A 23 9.00 -13.48 -9.54
N SER A 24 9.64 -14.63 -9.39
CA SER A 24 8.98 -15.85 -8.93
C SER A 24 9.20 -16.04 -7.44
N PHE A 25 8.26 -16.68 -6.80
CA PHE A 25 8.33 -17.09 -5.40
C PHE A 25 7.86 -18.53 -5.24
N SER A 26 8.27 -19.20 -4.16
CA SER A 26 7.99 -20.62 -3.88
C SER A 26 6.93 -20.80 -2.80
N SER A 27 6.71 -19.79 -1.95
CA SER A 27 5.75 -19.84 -0.86
C SER A 27 5.00 -18.52 -0.70
N PHE A 28 3.87 -18.57 0.00
CA PHE A 28 3.11 -17.37 0.32
C PHE A 28 3.92 -16.41 1.19
N GLU A 29 4.64 -16.92 2.17
CA GLU A 29 5.48 -16.14 3.08
C GLU A 29 6.61 -15.41 2.33
N GLU A 30 7.23 -16.11 1.37
CA GLU A 30 8.23 -15.50 0.50
C GLU A 30 7.63 -14.37 -0.34
N ALA A 31 6.43 -14.58 -0.91
CA ALA A 31 5.75 -13.54 -1.68
C ALA A 31 5.49 -12.28 -0.86
N ILE A 32 5.01 -12.42 0.39
CA ILE A 32 4.76 -11.29 1.30
C ILE A 32 6.08 -10.60 1.68
N SER A 33 7.12 -11.37 1.97
CA SER A 33 8.44 -10.84 2.28
C SER A 33 8.99 -10.00 1.12
N MET A 34 8.94 -10.54 -0.10
CA MET A 34 9.40 -9.85 -1.31
C MET A 34 8.57 -8.60 -1.61
N ALA A 35 7.24 -8.67 -1.46
CA ALA A 35 6.35 -7.52 -1.66
C ALA A 35 6.65 -6.38 -0.67
N ASN A 36 7.10 -6.71 0.52
CA ASN A 36 7.45 -5.73 1.55
C ASN A 36 8.90 -5.23 1.48
N ASP A 37 9.77 -5.92 0.75
CA ASP A 37 11.19 -5.57 0.59
C ASP A 37 11.37 -4.52 -0.53
N THR A 38 10.82 -3.34 -0.29
CA THR A 38 10.93 -2.15 -1.14
C THR A 38 10.78 -0.90 -0.25
N GLU A 39 11.29 0.23 -0.71
CA GLU A 39 11.13 1.53 -0.05
C GLU A 39 9.73 2.13 -0.25
N TYR A 40 8.94 1.59 -1.14
CA TYR A 40 7.60 2.06 -1.48
C TYR A 40 6.50 1.24 -0.82
N GLY A 41 5.31 1.81 -0.78
CA GLY A 41 4.12 1.17 -0.22
C GLY A 41 2.84 1.94 -0.54
N LEU A 42 2.63 2.33 -1.80
CA LEU A 42 1.41 3.03 -2.19
C LEU A 42 0.24 2.06 -2.27
N ALA A 43 0.35 1.08 -3.13
CA ALA A 43 -0.71 0.10 -3.38
C ALA A 43 -0.13 -1.28 -3.71
N ALA A 44 -0.93 -2.31 -3.48
CA ALA A 44 -0.64 -3.68 -3.87
C ALA A 44 -1.90 -4.39 -4.36
N GLY A 45 -1.75 -5.31 -5.32
CA GLY A 45 -2.83 -6.18 -5.80
C GLY A 45 -2.50 -7.64 -5.52
N VAL A 46 -3.47 -8.39 -5.04
CA VAL A 46 -3.34 -9.83 -4.72
C VAL A 46 -4.45 -10.62 -5.40
N TRP A 47 -4.09 -11.61 -6.18
CA TRP A 47 -5.03 -12.52 -6.83
C TRP A 47 -4.94 -13.90 -6.22
N THR A 48 -6.01 -14.35 -5.59
CA THR A 48 -6.10 -15.67 -4.96
C THR A 48 -7.55 -16.14 -4.83
N LYS A 49 -7.76 -17.45 -4.89
CA LYS A 49 -9.04 -18.09 -4.56
C LYS A 49 -9.13 -18.50 -3.09
N ASP A 50 -8.03 -18.42 -2.35
CA ASP A 50 -7.95 -18.80 -0.95
C ASP A 50 -8.23 -17.56 -0.08
N ILE A 51 -9.37 -17.54 0.59
CA ILE A 51 -9.80 -16.42 1.44
C ILE A 51 -8.84 -16.21 2.63
N ASN A 52 -8.22 -17.26 3.16
CA ASN A 52 -7.30 -17.11 4.28
C ASN A 52 -6.00 -16.40 3.82
N LYS A 53 -5.50 -16.73 2.63
CA LYS A 53 -4.37 -16.03 2.02
C LYS A 53 -4.73 -14.58 1.69
N ALA A 54 -5.94 -14.32 1.19
CA ALA A 54 -6.41 -12.97 0.92
C ALA A 54 -6.40 -12.10 2.18
N ILE A 55 -7.01 -12.59 3.27
CA ILE A 55 -7.07 -11.89 4.55
C ILE A 55 -5.66 -11.70 5.14
N LYS A 56 -4.82 -12.74 5.10
CA LYS A 56 -3.45 -12.65 5.59
C LYS A 56 -2.64 -11.62 4.78
N ALA A 57 -2.71 -11.65 3.46
CA ALA A 57 -2.03 -10.70 2.59
C ALA A 57 -2.49 -9.25 2.86
N SER A 58 -3.79 -9.01 3.01
CA SER A 58 -4.31 -7.67 3.29
C SER A 58 -3.81 -7.06 4.60
N ARG A 59 -3.40 -7.88 5.57
CA ARG A 59 -2.85 -7.45 6.86
C ARG A 59 -1.32 -7.32 6.86
N GLU A 60 -0.64 -8.16 6.11
CA GLU A 60 0.83 -8.29 6.16
C GLU A 60 1.53 -7.45 5.09
N ILE A 61 0.87 -7.13 3.98
CA ILE A 61 1.46 -6.24 2.96
C ILE A 61 1.45 -4.80 3.47
N ARG A 62 2.61 -4.20 3.47
CA ARG A 62 2.85 -2.82 3.95
C ARG A 62 2.63 -1.81 2.84
N ALA A 63 1.37 -1.65 2.44
CA ALA A 63 0.90 -0.66 1.47
C ALA A 63 -0.32 0.08 2.02
N GLY A 64 -0.52 1.30 1.55
CA GLY A 64 -1.67 2.12 1.95
C GLY A 64 -2.99 1.54 1.46
N THR A 65 -2.99 0.90 0.30
CA THR A 65 -4.15 0.17 -0.23
C THR A 65 -3.73 -1.23 -0.66
N VAL A 66 -4.52 -2.24 -0.29
CA VAL A 66 -4.35 -3.62 -0.75
C VAL A 66 -5.63 -4.07 -1.43
N TYR A 67 -5.56 -4.29 -2.72
CA TYR A 67 -6.66 -4.80 -3.55
C TYR A 67 -6.65 -6.32 -3.57
N ILE A 68 -7.81 -6.95 -3.43
CA ILE A 68 -7.96 -8.40 -3.52
C ILE A 68 -8.82 -8.75 -4.73
N ASN A 69 -8.24 -9.50 -5.67
CA ASN A 69 -8.88 -9.96 -6.91
C ASN A 69 -9.43 -8.82 -7.79
N ASN A 70 -8.98 -7.60 -7.55
CA ASN A 70 -9.24 -6.46 -8.38
C ASN A 70 -8.02 -5.52 -8.35
N TYR A 71 -8.03 -4.47 -9.16
CA TYR A 71 -7.08 -3.38 -9.12
C TYR A 71 -7.71 -2.14 -9.73
N GLU A 72 -7.94 -1.12 -8.88
CA GLU A 72 -8.45 0.19 -9.32
C GLU A 72 -9.81 0.21 -10.05
N GLU A 73 -10.70 -0.74 -9.75
CA GLU A 73 -12.08 -0.67 -10.27
C GLU A 73 -12.88 0.41 -9.53
N GLY A 74 -12.75 1.63 -10.02
CA GLY A 74 -13.47 2.80 -9.51
C GLY A 74 -12.71 3.52 -8.40
N VAL A 75 -12.44 4.80 -8.61
CA VAL A 75 -11.94 5.67 -7.54
C VAL A 75 -13.14 6.06 -6.67
N ASP A 76 -13.28 5.38 -5.54
CA ASP A 76 -14.21 5.81 -4.52
C ASP A 76 -13.54 6.88 -3.65
N SER A 77 -13.97 8.12 -3.82
CA SER A 77 -13.44 9.26 -3.07
C SER A 77 -13.72 9.19 -1.57
N THR A 78 -14.50 8.22 -1.10
CA THR A 78 -14.73 7.96 0.32
C THR A 78 -13.65 7.06 0.94
N ILE A 79 -12.83 6.41 0.11
CA ILE A 79 -11.76 5.54 0.58
C ILE A 79 -10.47 6.36 0.72
N PRO A 80 -9.80 6.33 1.89
CA PRO A 80 -8.53 7.02 2.06
C PRO A 80 -7.47 6.52 1.09
N LEU A 81 -6.79 7.42 0.40
CA LEU A 81 -5.70 7.15 -0.50
C LEU A 81 -4.40 7.71 0.08
N GLY A 82 -3.34 6.95 0.06
CA GLY A 82 -2.02 7.38 0.48
C GLY A 82 -1.09 6.21 0.78
N GLY A 83 0.20 6.47 0.81
CA GLY A 83 1.23 5.47 0.88
C GLY A 83 1.78 5.21 2.29
N TYR A 84 2.51 4.10 2.39
CA TYR A 84 3.43 3.80 3.46
C TYR A 84 4.85 4.10 3.00
N LYS A 85 5.80 4.13 3.94
CA LYS A 85 7.23 4.29 3.68
C LYS A 85 7.49 5.56 2.86
N GLN A 86 8.29 5.48 1.79
CA GLN A 86 8.60 6.64 0.93
C GLN A 86 7.47 7.01 -0.05
N SER A 87 6.42 6.22 -0.14
CA SER A 87 5.23 6.61 -0.94
C SER A 87 4.39 7.72 -0.33
N GLY A 88 4.79 8.24 0.82
CA GLY A 88 4.27 9.48 1.38
C GLY A 88 3.70 9.37 2.79
N VAL A 89 3.25 10.51 3.29
CA VAL A 89 2.63 10.70 4.61
C VAL A 89 1.24 11.31 4.42
N GLY A 90 0.36 11.09 5.40
CA GLY A 90 -1.02 11.58 5.32
C GLY A 90 -1.92 10.70 4.45
N ARG A 91 -3.15 11.15 4.26
CA ARG A 91 -4.13 10.50 3.39
C ARG A 91 -4.93 11.55 2.65
N ASP A 92 -5.12 11.32 1.34
CA ASP A 92 -6.12 12.02 0.55
C ASP A 92 -7.41 11.21 0.54
N ASN A 93 -8.49 11.82 0.14
CA ASN A 93 -9.82 11.22 0.11
C ASN A 93 -10.30 10.70 1.47
N GLY A 94 -11.56 10.30 1.54
CA GLY A 94 -12.16 9.82 2.76
C GLY A 94 -12.16 10.86 3.88
N TYR A 95 -12.66 10.43 5.04
CA TYR A 95 -12.73 11.31 6.21
C TYR A 95 -11.35 11.72 6.74
N GLN A 96 -10.36 10.85 6.58
CA GLN A 96 -8.99 11.08 7.05
C GLN A 96 -8.28 12.23 6.32
N ALA A 97 -8.73 12.60 5.13
CA ALA A 97 -8.19 13.76 4.41
C ALA A 97 -8.36 15.07 5.20
N LEU A 98 -9.37 15.17 6.04
CA LEU A 98 -9.62 16.35 6.87
C LEU A 98 -8.47 16.61 7.84
N ASP A 99 -7.78 15.59 8.31
CA ASP A 99 -6.66 15.73 9.26
C ASP A 99 -5.53 16.61 8.70
N ASN A 100 -5.40 16.66 7.38
CA ASN A 100 -4.40 17.51 6.71
C ASN A 100 -4.74 19.01 6.77
N TYR A 101 -6.00 19.36 7.02
CA TYR A 101 -6.54 20.73 6.98
C TYR A 101 -7.04 21.22 8.32
N LEU A 102 -7.08 20.36 9.34
CA LEU A 102 -7.60 20.66 10.66
C LEU A 102 -6.48 20.71 11.70
N GLN A 103 -6.71 21.52 12.72
CA GLN A 103 -5.81 21.59 13.86
C GLN A 103 -6.60 21.32 15.15
N THR A 104 -6.15 20.36 15.94
CA THR A 104 -6.76 20.05 17.23
C THR A 104 -6.48 21.18 18.24
N LYS A 105 -7.54 21.68 18.90
CA LYS A 105 -7.46 22.66 19.98
C LYS A 105 -8.24 22.16 21.19
N SER A 106 -7.60 22.16 22.34
CA SER A 106 -8.27 21.88 23.62
C SER A 106 -8.49 23.16 24.41
N THR A 107 -9.68 23.31 24.98
CA THR A 107 -10.03 24.44 25.85
C THR A 107 -10.52 23.92 27.19
N TRP A 108 -9.91 24.38 28.27
CA TRP A 108 -10.31 24.04 29.63
C TRP A 108 -10.81 25.31 30.31
N ILE A 109 -12.05 25.30 30.79
CA ILE A 109 -12.67 26.41 31.50
C ILE A 109 -13.08 25.92 32.88
N LYS A 110 -12.50 26.53 33.91
CA LYS A 110 -12.98 26.34 35.29
C LYS A 110 -13.99 27.40 35.60
N VAL A 111 -15.21 26.99 35.91
CA VAL A 111 -16.26 27.89 36.41
C VAL A 111 -16.20 27.82 37.94
N SER A 112 -15.98 28.95 38.57
CA SER A 112 -15.98 29.10 40.01
C SER A 112 -17.38 29.16 40.60
#